data_06f4aeb4b7271ec519721de063941832
#
_entry.id   06f4aeb4b7271ec519721de063941832
#
_cell.length_a   1.000
_cell.length_b   1.000
_cell.length_c   1.000
_cell.angle_alpha   90.00
_cell.angle_beta   90.00
_cell.angle_gamma   90.00
#
_symmetry.space_group_name_H-M   'P 1'
#
loop_
_entity.id
_entity.type
_entity.pdbx_description
1 polymer ?
#
loop_
_entity_poly.entity_id
_entity_poly.type
_entity_poly.pdbx_seq_one_letter_code
_entity_poly.pdbx_strand_id
1 'polypeptide(L)'
;LRLLAGQDRPASGTVTLQPPGATVGLLPQEVERRAGESVGAYLARRTGVADATAEMDAATTGLADGDDGAADRYSDALERWLALGGADLDSRIGPVASDVGLDVALDQPMTTLSGGQAARVGLAALLLSRFDVLLLDEPTNDLDLAGLDRLERFVTDTDTGIVVVSHDREFLTRTATQILELDRHQNSWHLYGGGYDAYLRERERARAQARERYEEYAETVGALTERARTQRAWADK
;
A
#
# COMPACT_ATOMS: atom_id res chain seq x y z
N LEU A 1 -1.86 0.42 6.18
CA LEU A 1 -2.50 0.63 4.87
C LEU A 1 -4.03 0.49 4.93
N ARG A 2 -4.61 -0.46 5.67
CA ARG A 2 -6.06 -0.69 5.77
C ARG A 2 -6.86 0.53 6.22
N LEU A 3 -6.32 1.35 7.14
CA LEU A 3 -6.93 2.63 7.53
C LEU A 3 -7.02 3.61 6.35
N LEU A 4 -5.97 3.71 5.55
CA LEU A 4 -5.93 4.56 4.36
C LEU A 4 -6.89 4.06 3.26
N ALA A 5 -7.06 2.74 3.17
CA ALA A 5 -8.02 2.10 2.25
C ALA A 5 -9.48 2.18 2.73
N GLY A 6 -9.76 2.77 3.89
CA GLY A 6 -11.10 2.84 4.46
C GLY A 6 -11.67 1.50 4.96
N GLN A 7 -10.84 0.45 5.04
CA GLN A 7 -11.25 -0.89 5.52
C GLN A 7 -11.31 -0.97 7.05
N ASP A 8 -10.56 -0.12 7.74
CA ASP A 8 -10.56 -0.02 9.19
C ASP A 8 -10.87 1.43 9.61
N ARG A 9 -11.42 1.62 10.80
CA ARG A 9 -11.67 2.96 11.37
C ARG A 9 -10.51 3.36 12.27
N PRO A 10 -9.99 4.60 12.15
CA PRO A 10 -8.97 5.08 13.07
C PRO A 10 -9.54 5.24 14.47
N ALA A 11 -8.71 4.97 15.50
CA ALA A 11 -9.09 5.19 16.90
C ALA A 11 -9.32 6.69 17.22
N SER A 12 -8.63 7.57 16.48
CA SER A 12 -8.78 9.02 16.55
C SER A 12 -8.36 9.64 15.22
N GLY A 13 -8.85 10.85 14.93
CA GLY A 13 -8.57 11.54 13.67
C GLY A 13 -9.47 11.07 12.52
N THR A 14 -9.21 11.59 11.32
CA THR A 14 -9.96 11.28 10.10
C THR A 14 -9.01 11.05 8.92
N VAL A 15 -9.42 10.20 7.99
CA VAL A 15 -8.80 10.03 6.68
C VAL A 15 -9.73 10.67 5.65
N THR A 16 -9.22 11.60 4.86
CA THR A 16 -9.99 12.27 3.80
C THR A 16 -9.28 12.11 2.47
N LEU A 17 -10.06 11.86 1.42
CA LEU A 17 -9.56 11.81 0.04
C LEU A 17 -9.77 13.16 -0.63
N GLN A 18 -8.80 13.58 -1.43
CA GLN A 18 -8.89 14.78 -2.27
C GLN A 18 -8.35 14.47 -3.68
N PRO A 19 -9.19 14.63 -4.71
CA PRO A 19 -10.60 15.05 -4.67
C PRO A 19 -11.48 13.99 -3.97
N PRO A 20 -12.70 14.36 -3.52
CA PRO A 20 -13.60 13.45 -2.79
C PRO A 20 -13.97 12.17 -3.55
N GLY A 21 -13.92 12.21 -4.89
CA GLY A 21 -14.17 11.05 -5.76
C GLY A 21 -12.94 10.19 -6.04
N ALA A 22 -11.77 10.51 -5.47
CA ALA A 22 -10.56 9.73 -5.70
C ALA A 22 -10.73 8.28 -5.26
N THR A 23 -10.21 7.37 -6.06
CA THR A 23 -10.30 5.92 -5.85
C THR A 23 -9.02 5.37 -5.22
N VAL A 24 -9.16 4.45 -4.28
CA VAL A 24 -8.02 3.84 -3.57
C VAL A 24 -8.06 2.34 -3.72
N GLY A 25 -7.01 1.77 -4.28
CA GLY A 25 -6.79 0.32 -4.35
C GLY A 25 -5.82 -0.15 -3.27
N LEU A 26 -6.11 -1.29 -2.65
CA LEU A 26 -5.20 -1.95 -1.71
C LEU A 26 -4.80 -3.32 -2.24
N LEU A 27 -3.50 -3.56 -2.46
CA LEU A 27 -2.94 -4.88 -2.66
C LEU A 27 -2.44 -5.40 -1.30
N PRO A 28 -3.11 -6.40 -0.71
CA PRO A 28 -2.67 -6.99 0.56
C PRO A 28 -1.45 -7.88 0.35
N GLN A 29 -0.73 -8.16 1.43
CA GLN A 29 0.46 -8.99 1.44
C GLN A 29 0.22 -10.40 0.86
N GLU A 30 -0.92 -11.01 1.15
CA GLU A 30 -1.29 -12.31 0.62
C GLU A 30 -2.44 -12.19 -0.38
N VAL A 31 -2.34 -12.92 -1.49
CA VAL A 31 -3.42 -13.02 -2.46
C VAL A 31 -4.55 -13.84 -1.85
N GLU A 32 -5.66 -13.16 -1.55
CA GLU A 32 -6.85 -13.79 -1.00
C GLU A 32 -7.45 -14.77 -2.01
N ARG A 33 -7.64 -16.01 -1.61
CA ARG A 33 -8.22 -17.08 -2.43
C ARG A 33 -9.59 -17.47 -1.87
N ARG A 34 -10.62 -16.80 -2.35
CA ARG A 34 -12.02 -17.09 -1.93
C ARG A 34 -12.52 -18.38 -2.56
N ALA A 35 -13.20 -19.21 -1.78
CA ALA A 35 -13.85 -20.41 -2.32
C ALA A 35 -14.91 -20.02 -3.35
N GLY A 36 -14.87 -20.67 -4.52
CA GLY A 36 -15.79 -20.38 -5.62
C GLY A 36 -15.44 -19.16 -6.48
N GLU A 37 -14.41 -18.39 -6.13
CA GLU A 37 -13.97 -17.25 -6.94
C GLU A 37 -13.02 -17.73 -8.06
N SER A 38 -13.33 -17.38 -9.31
CA SER A 38 -12.45 -17.63 -10.45
C SER A 38 -11.38 -16.54 -10.59
N VAL A 39 -10.33 -16.81 -11.39
CA VAL A 39 -9.30 -15.83 -11.72
C VAL A 39 -9.90 -14.56 -12.31
N GLY A 40 -10.83 -14.68 -13.26
CA GLY A 40 -11.50 -13.51 -13.86
C GLY A 40 -12.33 -12.71 -12.84
N ALA A 41 -13.07 -13.40 -11.96
CA ALA A 41 -13.83 -12.75 -10.90
C ALA A 41 -12.90 -12.04 -9.89
N TYR A 42 -11.77 -12.66 -9.54
CA TYR A 42 -10.74 -12.05 -8.72
C TYR A 42 -10.19 -10.76 -9.36
N LEU A 43 -9.82 -10.79 -10.64
CA LEU A 43 -9.30 -9.62 -11.37
C LEU A 43 -10.34 -8.49 -11.39
N ALA A 44 -11.60 -8.77 -11.73
CA ALA A 44 -12.67 -7.79 -11.73
C ALA A 44 -12.92 -7.18 -10.34
N ARG A 45 -12.89 -7.99 -9.29
CA ARG A 45 -13.02 -7.51 -7.91
C ARG A 45 -11.82 -6.65 -7.49
N ARG A 46 -10.60 -7.08 -7.79
CA ARG A 46 -9.37 -6.38 -7.37
C ARG A 46 -9.17 -5.05 -8.08
N THR A 47 -9.65 -4.91 -9.31
CA THR A 47 -9.67 -3.65 -10.06
C THR A 47 -10.81 -2.71 -9.63
N GLY A 48 -11.72 -3.17 -8.77
CA GLY A 48 -12.90 -2.41 -8.34
C GLY A 48 -14.05 -2.41 -9.37
N VAL A 49 -13.84 -3.00 -10.54
CA VAL A 49 -14.85 -3.03 -11.62
C VAL A 49 -16.06 -3.85 -11.20
N ALA A 50 -15.86 -4.97 -10.48
CA ALA A 50 -16.99 -5.81 -10.03
C ALA A 50 -17.91 -5.04 -9.06
N ASP A 51 -17.35 -4.28 -8.12
CA ASP A 51 -18.14 -3.50 -7.16
C ASP A 51 -18.91 -2.38 -7.86
N ALA A 52 -18.26 -1.65 -8.78
CA ALA A 52 -18.92 -0.62 -9.57
C ALA A 52 -20.03 -1.19 -10.47
N THR A 53 -19.85 -2.40 -11.04
CA THR A 53 -20.88 -3.10 -11.79
C THR A 53 -22.08 -3.44 -10.91
N ALA A 54 -21.83 -3.97 -9.71
CA ALA A 54 -22.90 -4.29 -8.76
C ALA A 54 -23.68 -3.04 -8.30
N GLU A 55 -22.99 -1.91 -8.12
CA GLU A 55 -23.64 -0.62 -7.82
C GLU A 55 -24.53 -0.14 -8.97
N MET A 56 -24.07 -0.28 -10.23
CA MET A 56 -24.88 0.04 -11.41
C MET A 56 -26.13 -0.86 -11.51
N ASP A 57 -25.98 -2.16 -11.29
CA ASP A 57 -27.10 -3.12 -11.33
C ASP A 57 -28.14 -2.82 -10.24
N ALA A 58 -27.66 -2.49 -9.02
CA ALA A 58 -28.53 -2.08 -7.92
C ALA A 58 -29.27 -0.77 -8.22
N ALA A 59 -28.59 0.21 -8.81
CA ALA A 59 -29.20 1.47 -9.20
C ALA A 59 -30.22 1.28 -10.35
N THR A 60 -29.93 0.38 -11.31
CA THR A 60 -30.85 0.01 -12.38
C THR A 60 -32.12 -0.60 -11.82
N THR A 61 -32.01 -1.49 -10.83
CA THR A 61 -33.15 -2.07 -10.13
C THR A 61 -33.97 -0.97 -9.43
N GLY A 62 -33.29 -0.05 -8.70
CA GLY A 62 -33.97 1.07 -8.06
C GLY A 62 -34.70 1.99 -9.05
N LEU A 63 -34.15 2.20 -10.27
CA LEU A 63 -34.85 2.93 -11.33
C LEU A 63 -36.14 2.26 -11.76
N ALA A 64 -36.11 0.92 -11.88
CA ALA A 64 -37.32 0.14 -12.25
C ALA A 64 -38.39 0.18 -11.15
N ASP A 65 -37.97 0.26 -9.89
CA ASP A 65 -38.84 0.32 -8.72
C ASP A 65 -39.32 1.76 -8.41
N GLY A 66 -38.80 2.77 -9.11
CA GLY A 66 -39.17 4.18 -8.94
C GLY A 66 -38.53 4.85 -7.73
N ASP A 67 -37.37 4.35 -7.27
CA ASP A 67 -36.65 4.90 -6.13
C ASP A 67 -36.12 6.31 -6.41
N ASP A 68 -36.36 7.23 -5.47
CA ASP A 68 -35.78 8.56 -5.53
C ASP A 68 -34.24 8.53 -5.49
N GLY A 69 -33.60 9.28 -6.40
CA GLY A 69 -32.13 9.36 -6.52
C GLY A 69 -31.45 8.13 -7.15
N ALA A 70 -32.21 7.15 -7.67
CA ALA A 70 -31.63 6.01 -8.38
C ALA A 70 -30.89 6.42 -9.65
N ALA A 71 -31.34 7.48 -10.35
CA ALA A 71 -30.69 8.01 -11.53
C ALA A 71 -29.31 8.61 -11.20
N ASP A 72 -29.20 9.35 -10.11
CA ASP A 72 -27.92 9.92 -9.65
C ASP A 72 -26.98 8.80 -9.24
N ARG A 73 -27.45 7.82 -8.46
CA ARG A 73 -26.64 6.64 -8.09
C ARG A 73 -26.12 5.86 -9.31
N TYR A 74 -26.97 5.71 -10.34
CA TYR A 74 -26.55 5.08 -11.59
C TYR A 74 -25.46 5.88 -12.31
N SER A 75 -25.62 7.19 -12.40
CA SER A 75 -24.65 8.07 -13.03
C SER A 75 -23.29 8.03 -12.30
N ASP A 76 -23.30 8.10 -10.97
CA ASP A 76 -22.10 8.02 -10.14
C ASP A 76 -21.39 6.65 -10.28
N ALA A 77 -22.18 5.57 -10.29
CA ALA A 77 -21.65 4.22 -10.47
C ALA A 77 -21.06 3.99 -11.87
N LEU A 78 -21.72 4.51 -12.91
CA LEU A 78 -21.24 4.45 -14.28
C LEU A 78 -19.94 5.26 -14.45
N GLU A 79 -19.86 6.47 -13.90
CA GLU A 79 -18.65 7.29 -13.94
C GLU A 79 -17.49 6.57 -13.26
N ARG A 80 -17.71 5.98 -12.08
CA ARG A 80 -16.73 5.14 -11.38
C ARG A 80 -16.32 3.93 -12.20
N TRP A 81 -17.27 3.20 -12.76
CA TRP A 81 -16.99 2.03 -13.59
C TRP A 81 -16.13 2.36 -14.82
N LEU A 82 -16.41 3.48 -15.47
CA LEU A 82 -15.61 3.98 -16.59
C LEU A 82 -14.19 4.38 -16.13
N ALA A 83 -14.08 5.10 -15.03
CA ALA A 83 -12.79 5.53 -14.46
C ALA A 83 -11.90 4.33 -14.10
N LEU A 84 -12.48 3.26 -13.53
CA LEU A 84 -11.78 2.02 -13.21
C LEU A 84 -11.46 1.16 -14.44
N GLY A 85 -11.90 1.56 -15.63
CA GLY A 85 -11.64 0.88 -16.90
C GLY A 85 -12.50 -0.36 -17.10
N GLY A 86 -13.74 -0.35 -16.61
CA GLY A 86 -14.70 -1.44 -16.80
C GLY A 86 -14.99 -1.74 -18.27
N ALA A 87 -15.02 -0.70 -19.12
CA ALA A 87 -15.34 -0.83 -20.53
C ALA A 87 -14.29 -1.64 -21.34
N ASP A 88 -13.05 -1.70 -20.90
CA ASP A 88 -11.94 -2.35 -21.63
C ASP A 88 -11.20 -3.41 -20.79
N LEU A 89 -11.65 -3.72 -19.57
CA LEU A 89 -10.99 -4.67 -18.68
C LEU A 89 -10.75 -6.01 -19.37
N ASP A 90 -11.78 -6.60 -19.95
CA ASP A 90 -11.71 -7.93 -20.59
C ASP A 90 -10.68 -7.97 -21.72
N SER A 91 -10.57 -6.89 -22.49
CA SER A 91 -9.59 -6.80 -23.59
C SER A 91 -8.16 -6.63 -23.11
N ARG A 92 -7.96 -6.06 -21.91
CA ARG A 92 -6.63 -5.84 -21.29
C ARG A 92 -6.12 -7.07 -20.55
N ILE A 93 -7.00 -7.95 -20.07
CA ILE A 93 -6.60 -9.13 -19.28
C ILE A 93 -5.62 -10.01 -20.07
N GLY A 94 -5.94 -10.35 -21.33
CA GLY A 94 -5.09 -11.22 -22.14
C GLY A 94 -3.65 -10.71 -22.30
N PRO A 95 -3.44 -9.48 -22.79
CA PRO A 95 -2.10 -8.87 -22.90
C PRO A 95 -1.35 -8.83 -21.56
N VAL A 96 -1.99 -8.41 -20.47
CA VAL A 96 -1.37 -8.34 -19.15
C VAL A 96 -1.03 -9.74 -18.61
N ALA A 97 -1.92 -10.72 -18.75
CA ALA A 97 -1.66 -12.10 -18.36
C ALA A 97 -0.43 -12.67 -19.10
N SER A 98 -0.34 -12.42 -20.40
CA SER A 98 0.83 -12.81 -21.20
C SER A 98 2.12 -12.14 -20.72
N ASP A 99 2.06 -10.84 -20.39
CA ASP A 99 3.21 -10.08 -19.92
C ASP A 99 3.75 -10.60 -18.58
N VAL A 100 2.88 -10.95 -17.63
CA VAL A 100 3.30 -11.52 -16.33
C VAL A 100 3.56 -13.03 -16.39
N GLY A 101 3.46 -13.66 -17.54
CA GLY A 101 3.62 -15.10 -17.70
C GLY A 101 2.56 -15.92 -16.96
N LEU A 102 1.33 -15.41 -16.93
CA LEU A 102 0.18 -16.07 -16.32
C LEU A 102 -0.48 -17.00 -17.35
N ASP A 103 -0.21 -18.29 -17.22
CA ASP A 103 -0.80 -19.36 -18.05
C ASP A 103 -1.86 -20.13 -17.25
N VAL A 104 -3.00 -19.47 -17.02
CA VAL A 104 -4.16 -20.07 -16.34
C VAL A 104 -5.44 -19.59 -17.00
N ALA A 105 -6.47 -20.41 -16.99
CA ALA A 105 -7.79 -20.03 -17.53
C ALA A 105 -8.50 -19.05 -16.58
N LEU A 106 -9.25 -18.09 -17.13
CA LEU A 106 -9.97 -17.09 -16.32
C LEU A 106 -11.10 -17.68 -15.48
N ASP A 107 -11.65 -18.83 -15.87
CA ASP A 107 -12.65 -19.58 -15.12
C ASP A 107 -12.06 -20.50 -14.06
N GLN A 108 -10.71 -20.65 -14.04
CA GLN A 108 -10.05 -21.50 -13.05
C GLN A 108 -10.24 -20.93 -11.62
N PRO A 109 -10.63 -21.77 -10.63
CA PRO A 109 -10.80 -21.33 -9.25
C PRO A 109 -9.48 -20.85 -8.62
N MET A 110 -9.48 -19.71 -7.95
CA MET A 110 -8.31 -19.15 -7.24
C MET A 110 -7.70 -20.14 -6.23
N THR A 111 -8.50 -21.00 -5.62
CA THR A 111 -8.06 -21.99 -4.63
C THR A 111 -7.22 -23.12 -5.22
N THR A 112 -7.22 -23.31 -6.54
CA THR A 112 -6.47 -24.36 -7.24
C THR A 112 -5.08 -23.91 -7.70
N LEU A 113 -4.79 -22.60 -7.60
CA LEU A 113 -3.53 -22.01 -8.06
C LEU A 113 -2.38 -22.37 -7.13
N SER A 114 -1.18 -22.57 -7.69
CA SER A 114 0.06 -22.58 -6.93
C SER A 114 0.37 -21.19 -6.34
N GLY A 115 1.31 -21.10 -5.38
CA GLY A 115 1.74 -19.82 -4.81
C GLY A 115 2.20 -18.82 -5.88
N GLY A 116 3.10 -19.25 -6.77
CA GLY A 116 3.60 -18.40 -7.85
C GLY A 116 2.53 -18.01 -8.89
N GLN A 117 1.57 -18.90 -9.20
CA GLN A 117 0.45 -18.52 -10.06
C GLN A 117 -0.44 -17.46 -9.39
N ALA A 118 -0.74 -17.63 -8.11
CA ALA A 118 -1.53 -16.64 -7.36
C ALA A 118 -0.81 -15.28 -7.26
N ALA A 119 0.51 -15.29 -7.03
CA ALA A 119 1.31 -14.06 -7.03
C ALA A 119 1.25 -13.34 -8.39
N ARG A 120 1.35 -14.08 -9.51
CA ARG A 120 1.21 -13.52 -10.86
C ARG A 120 -0.20 -12.99 -11.14
N VAL A 121 -1.26 -13.65 -10.63
CA VAL A 121 -2.64 -13.12 -10.69
C VAL A 121 -2.74 -11.82 -9.88
N GLY A 122 -2.14 -11.75 -8.69
CA GLY A 122 -2.08 -10.54 -7.89
C GLY A 122 -1.36 -9.38 -8.62
N LEU A 123 -0.23 -9.69 -9.26
CA LEU A 123 0.51 -8.72 -10.08
C LEU A 123 -0.32 -8.29 -11.30
N ALA A 124 -0.98 -9.21 -12.00
CA ALA A 124 -1.87 -8.88 -13.11
C ALA A 124 -3.01 -7.95 -12.66
N ALA A 125 -3.63 -8.22 -11.51
CA ALA A 125 -4.65 -7.34 -10.94
C ALA A 125 -4.12 -5.91 -10.68
N LEU A 126 -2.89 -5.79 -10.18
CA LEU A 126 -2.24 -4.50 -9.97
C LEU A 126 -2.03 -3.76 -11.31
N LEU A 127 -1.46 -4.42 -12.31
CA LEU A 127 -1.20 -3.83 -13.64
C LEU A 127 -2.49 -3.46 -14.41
N LEU A 128 -3.60 -4.14 -14.10
CA LEU A 128 -4.93 -3.84 -14.66
C LEU A 128 -5.62 -2.68 -13.94
N SER A 129 -5.18 -2.33 -12.73
CA SER A 129 -5.83 -1.33 -11.87
C SER A 129 -5.69 0.09 -12.43
N ARG A 130 -6.73 0.90 -12.23
CA ARG A 130 -6.78 2.32 -12.60
C ARG A 130 -7.21 3.18 -11.40
N PHE A 131 -6.74 2.83 -10.22
CA PHE A 131 -6.98 3.64 -9.03
C PHE A 131 -6.12 4.91 -9.05
N ASP A 132 -6.61 5.98 -8.45
CA ASP A 132 -5.85 7.24 -8.28
C ASP A 132 -4.73 7.08 -7.25
N VAL A 133 -4.94 6.20 -6.26
CA VAL A 133 -3.95 5.85 -5.25
C VAL A 133 -3.89 4.33 -5.08
N LEU A 134 -2.69 3.78 -5.09
CA LEU A 134 -2.43 2.37 -4.81
C LEU A 134 -1.66 2.20 -3.50
N LEU A 135 -2.16 1.33 -2.66
CA LEU A 135 -1.56 0.94 -1.38
C LEU A 135 -1.06 -0.49 -1.54
N LEU A 136 0.25 -0.69 -1.47
CA LEU A 136 0.90 -1.97 -1.71
C LEU A 136 1.54 -2.48 -0.42
N ASP A 137 1.10 -3.65 0.05
CA ASP A 137 1.61 -4.28 1.27
C ASP A 137 2.49 -5.46 0.90
N GLU A 138 3.82 -5.31 1.06
CA GLU A 138 4.85 -6.29 0.71
C GLU A 138 4.68 -6.86 -0.72
N PRO A 139 4.57 -6.02 -1.77
CA PRO A 139 4.22 -6.48 -3.12
C PRO A 139 5.32 -7.31 -3.80
N THR A 140 6.53 -7.34 -3.24
CA THR A 140 7.67 -8.10 -3.74
C THR A 140 7.64 -9.58 -3.33
N ASN A 141 6.82 -9.94 -2.33
CA ASN A 141 6.73 -11.31 -1.86
C ASN A 141 6.19 -12.25 -2.95
N ASP A 142 6.74 -13.46 -2.98
CA ASP A 142 6.35 -14.54 -3.90
C ASP A 142 6.52 -14.22 -5.40
N LEU A 143 7.14 -13.09 -5.77
CA LEU A 143 7.47 -12.76 -7.16
C LEU A 143 8.84 -13.33 -7.54
N ASP A 144 8.92 -13.85 -8.77
CA ASP A 144 10.19 -14.17 -9.41
C ASP A 144 10.87 -12.88 -9.95
N LEU A 145 12.10 -12.99 -10.41
CA LEU A 145 12.87 -11.84 -10.93
C LEU A 145 12.14 -11.10 -12.06
N ALA A 146 11.43 -11.82 -12.90
CA ALA A 146 10.67 -11.20 -13.99
C ALA A 146 9.45 -10.45 -13.48
N GLY A 147 8.78 -10.96 -12.43
CA GLY A 147 7.69 -10.28 -11.74
C GLY A 147 8.15 -9.02 -11.02
N LEU A 148 9.29 -9.09 -10.33
CA LEU A 148 9.91 -7.93 -9.67
C LEU A 148 10.23 -6.81 -10.67
N ASP A 149 10.86 -7.13 -11.79
CA ASP A 149 11.21 -6.15 -12.83
C ASP A 149 9.95 -5.48 -13.43
N ARG A 150 8.85 -6.21 -13.57
CA ARG A 150 7.57 -5.65 -14.02
C ARG A 150 6.94 -4.74 -12.96
N LEU A 151 6.98 -5.16 -11.69
CA LEU A 151 6.49 -4.35 -10.57
C LEU A 151 7.29 -3.04 -10.47
N GLU A 152 8.61 -3.10 -10.53
CA GLU A 152 9.48 -1.93 -10.51
C GLU A 152 9.13 -0.95 -11.64
N ARG A 153 9.03 -1.43 -12.88
CA ARG A 153 8.63 -0.59 -14.02
C ARG A 153 7.24 0.02 -13.81
N PHE A 154 6.28 -0.76 -13.38
CA PHE A 154 4.94 -0.23 -13.11
C PHE A 154 4.98 0.90 -12.08
N VAL A 155 5.69 0.72 -10.96
CA VAL A 155 5.80 1.74 -9.90
C VAL A 155 6.54 2.99 -10.37
N THR A 156 7.53 2.85 -11.27
CA THR A 156 8.31 3.99 -11.77
C THR A 156 7.65 4.74 -12.91
N ASP A 157 6.86 4.04 -13.74
CA ASP A 157 6.32 4.60 -14.99
C ASP A 157 4.89 5.13 -14.86
N THR A 158 4.21 4.79 -13.74
CA THR A 158 2.82 5.25 -13.52
C THR A 158 2.76 6.65 -12.93
N ASP A 159 1.75 7.43 -13.33
CA ASP A 159 1.39 8.70 -12.70
C ASP A 159 0.52 8.53 -11.43
N THR A 160 0.15 7.29 -11.11
CA THR A 160 -0.67 6.95 -9.93
C THR A 160 0.10 7.21 -8.63
N GLY A 161 -0.55 7.79 -7.63
CA GLY A 161 0.03 7.90 -6.30
C GLY A 161 0.20 6.52 -5.66
N ILE A 162 1.43 6.15 -5.27
CA ILE A 162 1.71 4.83 -4.70
C ILE A 162 2.26 4.96 -3.28
N VAL A 163 1.69 4.19 -2.34
CA VAL A 163 2.24 3.98 -1.00
C VAL A 163 2.60 2.51 -0.85
N VAL A 164 3.87 2.24 -0.61
CA VAL A 164 4.40 0.88 -0.48
C VAL A 164 4.88 0.63 0.95
N VAL A 165 4.54 -0.52 1.51
CA VAL A 165 5.23 -1.12 2.65
C VAL A 165 6.07 -2.27 2.10
N SER A 166 7.38 -2.26 2.30
CA SER A 166 8.27 -3.33 1.87
C SER A 166 9.50 -3.47 2.76
N HIS A 167 10.00 -4.70 2.86
CA HIS A 167 11.29 -5.04 3.45
C HIS A 167 12.40 -5.19 2.39
N ASP A 168 12.05 -5.17 1.12
CA ASP A 168 13.00 -5.25 0.01
C ASP A 168 13.70 -3.91 -0.21
N ARG A 169 14.96 -3.83 0.24
CA ARG A 169 15.75 -2.61 0.15
C ARG A 169 16.11 -2.23 -1.28
N GLU A 170 16.33 -3.23 -2.13
CA GLU A 170 16.70 -3.01 -3.52
C GLU A 170 15.53 -2.40 -4.29
N PHE A 171 14.34 -2.96 -4.10
CA PHE A 171 13.09 -2.41 -4.61
C PHE A 171 12.86 -0.97 -4.13
N LEU A 172 12.98 -0.70 -2.81
CA LEU A 172 12.83 0.64 -2.26
C LEU A 172 13.86 1.62 -2.80
N THR A 173 15.11 1.20 -2.99
CA THR A 173 16.17 2.05 -3.56
C THR A 173 15.85 2.48 -4.98
N ARG A 174 15.25 1.59 -5.78
CA ARG A 174 14.93 1.85 -7.19
C ARG A 174 13.64 2.62 -7.39
N THR A 175 12.67 2.48 -6.48
CA THR A 175 11.30 2.97 -6.71
C THR A 175 10.88 4.10 -5.77
N ALA A 176 11.37 4.14 -4.52
CA ALA A 176 10.88 5.10 -3.55
C ALA A 176 11.42 6.50 -3.80
N THR A 177 10.55 7.49 -3.88
CA THR A 177 10.88 8.91 -3.96
C THR A 177 10.92 9.58 -2.58
N GLN A 178 10.16 9.04 -1.63
CA GLN A 178 10.06 9.49 -0.24
C GLN A 178 9.92 8.29 0.69
N ILE A 179 10.41 8.40 1.92
CA ILE A 179 10.27 7.37 2.95
C ILE A 179 9.55 7.97 4.16
N LEU A 180 8.47 7.33 4.57
CA LEU A 180 7.77 7.62 5.82
C LEU A 180 8.19 6.60 6.89
N GLU A 181 8.96 7.03 7.88
CA GLU A 181 9.31 6.21 9.03
C GLU A 181 8.30 6.42 10.16
N LEU A 182 7.77 5.32 10.68
CA LEU A 182 6.86 5.31 11.84
C LEU A 182 7.61 4.73 13.04
N ASP A 183 7.91 5.56 14.05
CA ASP A 183 8.53 5.14 15.30
C ASP A 183 7.47 4.86 16.37
N ARG A 184 7.24 3.57 16.64
CA ARG A 184 6.25 3.12 17.65
C ARG A 184 6.68 3.39 19.09
N HIS A 185 8.01 3.50 19.35
CA HIS A 185 8.52 3.73 20.70
C HIS A 185 8.39 5.21 21.10
N GLN A 186 8.64 6.10 20.13
CA GLN A 186 8.53 7.54 20.36
C GLN A 186 7.13 8.08 19.98
N ASN A 187 6.25 7.25 19.45
CA ASN A 187 4.95 7.62 18.90
C ASN A 187 5.06 8.84 17.96
N SER A 188 6.04 8.78 17.08
CA SER A 188 6.38 9.84 16.14
C SER A 188 6.50 9.30 14.72
N TRP A 189 6.46 10.20 13.77
CA TRP A 189 6.70 9.87 12.36
C TRP A 189 7.63 10.91 11.74
N HIS A 190 8.41 10.48 10.75
CA HIS A 190 9.30 11.34 10.00
C HIS A 190 9.19 11.04 8.50
N LEU A 191 9.09 12.10 7.70
CA LEU A 191 9.09 12.00 6.24
C LEU A 191 10.44 12.45 5.70
N TYR A 192 11.09 11.55 4.98
CA TYR A 192 12.38 11.77 4.34
C TYR A 192 12.20 11.87 2.83
N GLY A 193 12.73 12.94 2.22
CA GLY A 193 12.78 13.09 0.77
C GLY A 193 14.06 12.51 0.17
N GLY A 194 14.07 12.33 -1.16
CA GLY A 194 15.26 11.90 -1.90
C GLY A 194 15.52 10.39 -1.91
N GLY A 195 14.47 9.60 -1.65
CA GLY A 195 14.49 8.14 -1.78
C GLY A 195 15.20 7.40 -0.64
N TYR A 196 15.34 6.07 -0.81
CA TYR A 196 15.80 5.19 0.26
C TYR A 196 17.25 5.44 0.70
N ASP A 197 18.15 5.74 -0.22
CA ASP A 197 19.55 6.04 0.11
C ASP A 197 19.71 7.34 0.88
N ALA A 198 18.91 8.35 0.56
CA ALA A 198 18.92 9.61 1.31
C ALA A 198 18.41 9.39 2.74
N TYR A 199 17.34 8.63 2.90
CA TYR A 199 16.82 8.18 4.20
C TYR A 199 17.89 7.47 5.03
N LEU A 200 18.60 6.51 4.46
CA LEU A 200 19.66 5.78 5.20
C LEU A 200 20.76 6.72 5.71
N ARG A 201 21.23 7.64 4.86
CA ARG A 201 22.25 8.62 5.25
C ARG A 201 21.77 9.56 6.37
N GLU A 202 20.53 10.02 6.29
CA GLU A 202 19.97 10.94 7.29
C GLU A 202 19.71 10.23 8.62
N ARG A 203 19.20 9.01 8.56
CA ARG A 203 19.01 8.14 9.74
C ARG A 203 20.32 7.81 10.44
N GLU A 204 21.40 7.56 9.68
CA GLU A 204 22.72 7.30 10.24
C GLU A 204 23.29 8.54 10.94
N ARG A 205 23.15 9.73 10.35
CA ARG A 205 23.52 11.00 10.96
C ARG A 205 22.72 11.26 12.25
N ALA A 206 21.41 11.05 12.23
CA ALA A 206 20.57 11.23 13.41
C ALA A 206 20.97 10.30 14.56
N ARG A 207 21.29 9.03 14.24
CA ARG A 207 21.80 8.05 15.22
C ARG A 207 23.15 8.43 15.80
N ALA A 208 24.08 8.91 14.98
CA ALA A 208 25.37 9.36 15.42
C ALA A 208 25.24 10.55 16.40
N GLN A 209 24.42 11.55 16.06
CA GLN A 209 24.15 12.69 16.94
C GLN A 209 23.45 12.28 18.24
N ALA A 210 22.50 11.35 18.18
CA ALA A 210 21.83 10.86 19.39
C ALA A 210 22.81 10.14 20.32
N ARG A 211 23.74 9.37 19.75
CA ARG A 211 24.80 8.69 20.50
C ARG A 211 25.75 9.66 21.17
N GLU A 212 26.22 10.66 20.45
CA GLU A 212 27.10 11.73 20.99
C GLU A 212 26.43 12.45 22.16
N ARG A 213 25.17 12.87 22.01
CA ARG A 213 24.40 13.50 23.11
C ARG A 213 24.24 12.58 24.32
N TYR A 214 24.04 11.29 24.10
CA TYR A 214 23.92 10.32 25.19
C TYR A 214 25.26 10.15 25.92
N GLU A 215 26.38 10.11 25.21
CA GLU A 215 27.74 10.04 25.79
C GLU A 215 28.05 11.28 26.61
N GLU A 216 27.79 12.50 26.10
CA GLU A 216 27.93 13.77 26.84
C GLU A 216 27.05 13.81 28.11
N TYR A 217 25.78 13.33 27.98
CA TYR A 217 24.89 13.25 29.14
C TYR A 217 25.40 12.26 30.18
N ALA A 218 25.89 11.10 29.80
CA ALA A 218 26.41 10.08 30.68
C ALA A 218 27.68 10.57 31.42
N GLU A 219 28.58 11.28 30.73
CA GLU A 219 29.77 11.94 31.34
C GLU A 219 29.37 12.99 32.36
N THR A 220 28.40 13.85 32.02
CA THR A 220 27.88 14.88 32.92
C THR A 220 27.26 14.27 34.18
N VAL A 221 26.43 13.25 34.05
CA VAL A 221 25.84 12.54 35.19
C VAL A 221 26.92 11.85 36.03
N GLY A 222 27.92 11.25 35.38
CA GLY A 222 29.05 10.63 36.06
C GLY A 222 29.83 11.65 36.91
N ALA A 223 30.17 12.81 36.32
CA ALA A 223 30.88 13.89 37.03
C ALA A 223 30.08 14.48 38.22
N LEU A 224 28.76 14.66 38.03
CA LEU A 224 27.86 15.12 39.10
C LEU A 224 27.75 14.11 40.24
N THR A 225 27.68 12.85 39.93
CA THR A 225 27.61 11.75 40.89
C THR A 225 28.88 11.68 41.73
N GLU A 226 30.03 11.80 41.11
CA GLU A 226 31.33 11.80 41.78
C GLU A 226 31.49 13.02 42.72
N ARG A 227 31.13 14.22 42.25
CA ARG A 227 31.07 15.42 43.07
C ARG A 227 30.16 15.25 44.28
N ALA A 228 28.98 14.68 44.12
CA ALA A 228 28.06 14.43 45.21
C ALA A 228 28.63 13.43 46.24
N ARG A 229 29.31 12.38 45.78
CA ARG A 229 30.01 11.42 46.67
C ARG A 229 31.10 12.09 47.46
N THR A 230 31.93 12.90 46.82
CA THR A 230 33.03 13.65 47.44
C THR A 230 32.50 14.61 48.51
N GLN A 231 31.44 15.37 48.21
CA GLN A 231 30.81 16.30 49.18
C GLN A 231 30.23 15.56 50.41
N ARG A 232 29.55 14.39 50.20
CA ARG A 232 29.06 13.58 51.33
C ARG A 232 30.21 13.09 52.21
N ALA A 233 31.29 12.59 51.62
CA ALA A 233 32.47 12.14 52.38
C ALA A 233 33.16 13.27 53.17
N TRP A 234 32.99 14.52 52.80
CA TRP A 234 33.50 15.70 53.56
C TRP A 234 32.54 16.14 54.69
N ALA A 235 31.22 15.93 54.49
CA ALA A 235 30.21 16.29 55.52
C ALA A 235 30.16 15.28 56.68
N ASP A 236 30.65 14.05 56.49
CA ASP A 236 30.69 12.97 57.48
C ASP A 236 32.01 12.98 58.30
N LYS A 237 32.87 13.96 58.11
CA LYS A 237 34.13 14.18 58.92
C LYS A 237 33.98 15.37 59.80
#